data_fce2542c9b8a7fb84170a5fb70202bd9
#
_entry.id   fce2542c9b8a7fb84170a5fb70202bd9
#
_cell.length_a   1.000
_cell.length_b   1.000
_cell.length_c   1.000
_cell.angle_alpha   90.00
_cell.angle_beta   90.00
_cell.angle_gamma   90.00
#
_symmetry.space_group_name_H-M   'P 1'
#
loop_
_entity.id
_entity.type
_entity.pdbx_description
1 polymer ?
#
loop_
_entity_poly.entity_id
_entity_poly.type
_entity_poly.pdbx_seq_one_letter_code
_entity_poly.pdbx_strand_id
1 'polypeptide(L)'
;MNAVKVYSTGTCPICVKAKAFLDKRGIGYDEVRIDLDRAAMQQFVIDTKGARTVPQIMVEGKCVGGFTELTELDMDGGLDHLQPA
;
A
#
# COMPACT_ATOMS: atom_id res chain seq x y z
N MET A 1 -5.17 1.47 -13.87
CA MET A 1 -4.89 2.18 -12.62
C MET A 1 -5.72 1.58 -11.51
N ASN A 2 -5.09 1.22 -10.41
CA ASN A 2 -5.78 0.59 -9.29
C ASN A 2 -6.10 1.60 -8.20
N ALA A 3 -7.15 1.33 -7.43
CA ALA A 3 -7.51 2.18 -6.29
C ALA A 3 -6.49 2.08 -5.16
N VAL A 4 -5.73 0.98 -5.13
CA VAL A 4 -4.72 0.71 -4.08
C VAL A 4 -3.32 0.88 -4.65
N LYS A 5 -2.48 1.56 -3.90
CA LYS A 5 -1.06 1.72 -4.22
C LYS A 5 -0.23 1.29 -3.01
N VAL A 6 0.83 0.53 -3.25
CA VAL A 6 1.74 0.08 -2.20
C VAL A 6 3.12 0.67 -2.46
N TYR A 7 3.57 1.51 -1.54
CA TYR A 7 4.95 2.00 -1.56
C TYR A 7 5.82 0.98 -0.85
N SER A 8 6.89 0.55 -1.51
CA SER A 8 7.72 -0.54 -1.01
C SER A 8 9.20 -0.31 -1.32
N THR A 9 10.03 -1.17 -0.75
CA THR A 9 11.45 -1.29 -1.12
C THR A 9 11.76 -2.74 -1.43
N GLY A 10 12.92 -2.99 -2.05
CA GLY A 10 13.30 -4.34 -2.49
C GLY A 10 13.65 -5.30 -1.36
N THR A 11 13.91 -4.79 -0.16
CA THR A 11 14.37 -5.60 0.97
C THR A 11 13.41 -5.55 2.15
N CYS A 12 12.12 -5.40 1.88
CA CYS A 12 11.10 -5.26 2.92
C CYS A 12 10.24 -6.52 3.02
N PRO A 13 10.45 -7.39 4.02
CA PRO A 13 9.61 -8.58 4.19
C PRO A 13 8.15 -8.25 4.46
N ILE A 14 7.88 -7.15 5.17
CA ILE A 14 6.51 -6.75 5.49
C ILE A 14 5.81 -6.23 4.22
N CYS A 15 6.55 -5.61 3.31
CA CYS A 15 6.01 -5.22 2.01
C CYS A 15 5.53 -6.44 1.23
N VAL A 16 6.29 -7.54 1.29
CA VAL A 16 5.90 -8.81 0.66
C VAL A 16 4.60 -9.32 1.27
N LYS A 17 4.48 -9.25 2.59
CA LYS A 17 3.25 -9.66 3.29
C LYS A 17 2.05 -8.82 2.89
N ALA A 18 2.24 -7.51 2.76
CA ALA A 18 1.16 -6.61 2.37
C ALA A 18 0.66 -6.92 0.96
N LYS A 19 1.58 -7.16 0.03
CA LYS A 19 1.22 -7.53 -1.35
C LYS A 19 0.50 -8.87 -1.39
N ALA A 20 1.00 -9.86 -0.67
CA ALA A 20 0.36 -11.18 -0.60
C ALA A 20 -1.03 -11.10 0.01
N PHE A 21 -1.22 -10.24 1.00
CA PHE A 21 -2.52 -9.99 1.63
C PHE A 21 -3.53 -9.48 0.59
N LEU A 22 -3.13 -8.50 -0.22
CA LEU A 22 -3.99 -7.96 -1.25
C LEU A 22 -4.27 -8.99 -2.36
N ASP A 23 -3.25 -9.75 -2.75
CA ASP A 23 -3.40 -10.81 -3.76
C ASP A 23 -4.41 -11.85 -3.33
N LYS A 24 -4.36 -12.28 -2.07
CA LYS A 24 -5.30 -13.27 -1.55
C LYS A 24 -6.75 -12.82 -1.62
N ARG A 25 -6.98 -11.53 -1.53
CA ARG A 25 -8.32 -10.95 -1.57
C ARG A 25 -8.76 -10.56 -2.97
N GLY A 26 -7.89 -10.79 -3.96
CA GLY A 26 -8.18 -10.42 -5.33
C GLY A 26 -8.22 -8.92 -5.56
N ILE A 27 -7.56 -8.15 -4.69
CA ILE A 27 -7.50 -6.70 -4.82
C ILE A 27 -6.26 -6.34 -5.64
N GLY A 28 -6.49 -5.69 -6.79
CA GLY A 28 -5.39 -5.19 -7.62
C GLY A 28 -4.74 -3.98 -6.97
N TYR A 29 -3.44 -3.84 -7.13
CA TYR A 29 -2.69 -2.71 -6.59
C TYR A 29 -1.54 -2.34 -7.53
N ASP A 30 -1.10 -1.09 -7.42
CA ASP A 30 0.11 -0.62 -8.07
C ASP A 30 1.24 -0.62 -7.05
N GLU A 31 2.35 -1.28 -7.37
CA GLU A 31 3.52 -1.24 -6.51
C GLU A 31 4.46 -0.13 -6.97
N VAL A 32 4.89 0.71 -6.03
CA VAL A 32 5.82 1.81 -6.31
C VAL A 32 7.07 1.61 -5.46
N ARG A 33 8.19 1.33 -6.12
CA ARG A 33 9.49 1.10 -5.46
C ARG A 33 10.17 2.45 -5.23
N ILE A 34 10.22 2.87 -3.98
CA ILE A 34 10.81 4.17 -3.62
C ILE A 34 12.34 4.12 -3.59
N ASP A 35 12.91 2.93 -3.61
CA ASP A 35 14.36 2.75 -3.63
C ASP A 35 14.95 2.78 -5.04
N LEU A 36 14.12 2.75 -6.07
CA LEU A 36 14.57 2.71 -7.46
C LEU A 36 14.40 4.03 -8.20
N ASP A 37 13.60 4.95 -7.67
CA ASP A 37 13.23 6.17 -8.38
C ASP A 37 13.07 7.33 -7.40
N ARG A 38 13.83 8.41 -7.66
CA ARG A 38 13.79 9.61 -6.82
C ARG A 38 12.41 10.27 -6.85
N ALA A 39 11.77 10.31 -8.01
CA ALA A 39 10.44 10.90 -8.13
C ALA A 39 9.42 10.11 -7.30
N ALA A 40 9.53 8.80 -7.29
CA ALA A 40 8.68 7.93 -6.47
C ALA A 40 8.90 8.21 -4.97
N MET A 41 10.14 8.42 -4.56
CA MET A 41 10.46 8.74 -3.17
C MET A 41 9.86 10.10 -2.78
N GLN A 42 9.93 11.08 -3.66
CA GLN A 42 9.35 12.40 -3.41
C GLN A 42 7.82 12.31 -3.27
N GLN A 43 7.19 11.54 -4.15
CA GLN A 43 5.74 11.35 -4.08
C GLN A 43 5.34 10.60 -2.81
N PHE A 44 6.14 9.63 -2.40
CA PHE A 44 5.95 8.90 -1.14
C PHE A 44 5.91 9.86 0.05
N VAL A 45 6.87 10.78 0.13
CA VAL A 45 6.93 11.75 1.23
C VAL A 45 5.68 12.63 1.23
N ILE A 46 5.25 13.07 0.07
CA ILE A 46 4.06 13.92 -0.06
C ILE A 46 2.80 13.15 0.36
N ASP A 47 2.61 11.96 -0.19
CA ASP A 47 1.39 11.16 0.02
C ASP A 47 1.24 10.69 1.45
N THR A 48 2.37 10.40 2.11
CA THR A 48 2.38 9.86 3.48
C THR A 48 2.64 10.92 4.54
N LYS A 49 2.83 12.17 4.13
CA LYS A 49 3.15 13.29 5.03
C LYS A 49 4.41 13.03 5.84
N GLY A 50 5.42 12.48 5.18
CA GLY A 50 6.73 12.30 5.78
C GLY A 50 6.95 10.99 6.50
N ALA A 51 6.20 9.94 6.15
CA ALA A 51 6.45 8.61 6.72
C ALA A 51 7.87 8.15 6.43
N ARG A 52 8.44 7.39 7.35
CA ARG A 52 9.82 6.91 7.26
C ARG A 52 9.93 5.40 7.15
N THR A 53 8.80 4.71 7.08
CA THR A 53 8.76 3.26 7.03
C THR A 53 7.98 2.78 5.83
N VAL A 54 8.29 1.59 5.36
CA VAL A 54 7.55 0.89 4.33
C VAL A 54 7.09 -0.45 4.90
N PRO A 55 5.98 -1.02 4.41
CA PRO A 55 5.15 -0.51 3.35
C PRO A 55 4.27 0.66 3.81
N GLN A 56 3.85 1.49 2.85
CA GLN A 56 2.79 2.46 3.08
C GLN A 56 1.75 2.25 2.01
N ILE A 57 0.52 2.09 2.42
CA ILE A 57 -0.58 1.74 1.52
C ILE A 57 -1.49 2.94 1.33
N MET A 58 -1.79 3.24 0.05
CA MET A 58 -2.75 4.26 -0.32
C MET A 58 -4.00 3.57 -0.83
N VAL A 59 -5.16 3.98 -0.34
CA VAL A 59 -6.45 3.47 -0.81
C VAL A 59 -7.28 4.67 -1.25
N GLU A 60 -7.62 4.69 -2.53
CA GLU A 60 -8.44 5.75 -3.13
C GLU A 60 -7.89 7.14 -2.84
N GLY A 61 -6.57 7.30 -2.93
CA GLY A 61 -5.89 8.57 -2.73
C GLY A 61 -5.61 8.95 -1.29
N LYS A 62 -5.97 8.09 -0.33
CA LYS A 62 -5.72 8.35 1.09
C LYS A 62 -4.68 7.39 1.65
N CYS A 63 -3.77 7.91 2.45
CA CYS A 63 -2.77 7.08 3.12
C CYS A 63 -3.41 6.36 4.29
N VAL A 64 -3.44 5.03 4.21
CA VAL A 64 -3.96 4.17 5.28
C VAL A 64 -2.90 3.94 6.34
N GLY A 65 -1.65 3.82 5.92
CA GLY A 65 -0.52 3.50 6.79
C GLY A 65 0.18 2.24 6.36
N GLY A 66 0.73 1.50 7.32
CA GLY A 66 1.46 0.28 7.05
C GLY A 66 0.57 -0.95 6.99
N PHE A 67 1.21 -2.12 7.11
CA PHE A 67 0.51 -3.39 7.02
C PHE A 67 -0.54 -3.57 8.12
N THR A 68 -0.21 -3.17 9.35
CA THR A 68 -1.15 -3.27 10.48
C THR A 68 -2.42 -2.49 10.20
N GLU A 69 -2.28 -1.24 9.74
CA GLU A 69 -3.41 -0.38 9.42
C GLU A 69 -4.22 -0.92 8.24
N LEU A 70 -3.54 -1.55 7.28
CA LEU A 70 -4.21 -2.19 6.16
C LEU A 70 -5.10 -3.35 6.63
N THR A 71 -4.60 -4.19 7.55
CA THR A 71 -5.37 -5.31 8.09
C THR A 71 -6.53 -4.82 8.93
N GLU A 72 -6.35 -3.75 9.69
CA GLU A 72 -7.42 -3.15 10.48
C GLU A 72 -8.53 -2.62 9.58
N LEU A 73 -8.18 -1.94 8.49
CA LEU A 73 -9.15 -1.44 7.52
C LEU A 73 -9.95 -2.57 6.91
N ASP A 74 -9.27 -3.69 6.59
CA ASP A 74 -9.92 -4.88 6.03
C ASP A 74 -10.93 -5.46 7.03
N MET A 75 -10.55 -5.56 8.30
CA MET A 75 -11.44 -6.07 9.35
C MET A 75 -12.68 -5.20 9.54
N ASP A 76 -12.55 -3.91 9.31
CA ASP A 76 -13.66 -2.96 9.41
C ASP A 76 -14.54 -2.94 8.15
N GLY A 77 -14.21 -3.74 7.13
CA GLY A 77 -14.96 -3.79 5.88
C GLY A 77 -14.58 -2.68 4.90
N GLY A 78 -13.52 -1.92 5.18
CA GLY A 78 -13.10 -0.80 4.33
C GLY A 78 -12.54 -1.18 2.98
N LEU A 79 -12.25 -2.47 2.76
CA LEU A 79 -11.75 -2.96 1.47
C LEU A 79 -12.78 -3.80 0.71
N ASP A 80 -13.96 -4.00 1.28
CA ASP A 80 -14.97 -4.88 0.69
C ASP A 80 -15.34 -4.47 -0.73
N HIS A 81 -15.48 -3.17 -0.98
CA HIS A 81 -15.87 -2.64 -2.28
C HIS A 81 -14.79 -2.80 -3.35
N LEU A 82 -13.58 -3.16 -2.95
CA LEU A 82 -12.45 -3.36 -3.87
C LEU A 82 -12.26 -4.84 -4.21
N GLN A 83 -12.92 -5.73 -3.48
CA GLN A 83 -12.82 -7.17 -3.73
C GLN A 83 -13.76 -7.57 -4.85
N PRO A 84 -13.36 -8.54 -5.70
CA PRO A 84 -14.26 -9.03 -6.74
C PRO A 84 -15.48 -9.71 -6.13
N ALA A 85 -16.59 -9.59 -6.83
CA ALA A 85 -17.86 -10.17 -6.39
C ALA A 85 -17.81 -11.70 -6.39
#